data_ce1c3fffda24be68d3e5811273b2de1e
#
_entry.id   ce1c3fffda24be68d3e5811273b2de1e
#
_cell.length_a   1.000
_cell.length_b   1.000
_cell.length_c   1.000
_cell.angle_alpha   90.00
_cell.angle_beta   90.00
_cell.angle_gamma   90.00
#
_symmetry.space_group_name_H-M   'P 1'
#
loop_
_entity.id
_entity.type
_entity.pdbx_description
1 polymer ?
#
loop_
_entity_poly.entity_id
_entity_poly.type
_entity_poly.pdbx_seq_one_letter_code
_entity_poly.pdbx_strand_id
1 'polypeptide(L)'
;MERVAYIEVNNFMAKLIIAESKTNAFFNILAKRVVPVDLGKDLEKDHFLKRGQIDDCIEVLKQFRKTCDMYKVDRTSAIATFLNENRPKNVISFFDEVYIRCGFRVSVIDNLAQNNDLFVAIQNSIDGAKNLICQIDFDSVRLLQTNRRNILNSVVYPFGPLS
;
A
#
# COMPACT_ATOMS: atom_id res chain seq x y z
N MET A 1 21.69 -10.84 -7.55
CA MET A 1 20.86 -9.63 -7.31
C MET A 1 19.47 -10.14 -6.93
N GLU A 2 18.92 -9.65 -5.83
CA GLU A 2 17.61 -10.07 -5.33
C GLU A 2 16.52 -9.23 -5.99
N ARG A 3 15.46 -9.87 -6.48
CA ARG A 3 14.27 -9.21 -7.03
C ARG A 3 13.15 -9.27 -6.01
N VAL A 4 12.62 -8.13 -5.67
CA VAL A 4 11.54 -7.99 -4.69
C VAL A 4 10.31 -7.39 -5.35
N ALA A 5 9.13 -7.85 -4.96
CA ALA A 5 7.87 -7.24 -5.34
C ALA A 5 7.21 -6.62 -4.10
N TYR A 6 6.76 -5.39 -4.26
CA TYR A 6 5.89 -4.70 -3.32
C TYR A 6 4.50 -4.62 -3.92
N ILE A 7 3.51 -5.09 -3.17
CA ILE A 7 2.10 -5.07 -3.55
C ILE A 7 1.35 -4.27 -2.49
N GLU A 8 0.57 -3.31 -2.93
CA GLU A 8 -0.30 -2.52 -2.08
C GLU A 8 -1.73 -2.64 -2.58
N VAL A 9 -2.67 -2.85 -1.65
CA VAL A 9 -4.10 -2.87 -1.91
C VAL A 9 -4.78 -1.88 -0.97
N ASN A 10 -5.57 -0.99 -1.54
CA ASN A 10 -6.43 -0.10 -0.77
C ASN A 10 -7.87 -0.09 -1.35
N ASN A 11 -8.69 0.84 -0.90
CA ASN A 11 -10.09 0.94 -1.32
C ASN A 11 -10.27 1.20 -2.82
N PHE A 12 -9.28 1.82 -3.49
CA PHE A 12 -9.42 2.37 -4.84
C PHE A 12 -8.47 1.75 -5.86
N MET A 13 -7.36 1.17 -5.41
CA MET A 13 -6.34 0.63 -6.30
C MET A 13 -5.61 -0.58 -5.72
N ALA A 14 -5.10 -1.40 -6.63
CA ALA A 14 -4.05 -2.36 -6.38
C ALA A 14 -2.79 -1.92 -7.15
N LYS A 15 -1.64 -1.95 -6.48
CA LYS A 15 -0.36 -1.50 -7.02
C LYS A 15 0.68 -2.60 -6.89
N LEU A 16 1.46 -2.78 -7.94
CA LEU A 16 2.63 -3.67 -7.97
C LEU A 16 3.85 -2.86 -8.36
N ILE A 17 4.92 -3.01 -7.59
CA ILE A 17 6.26 -2.54 -7.95
C ILE A 17 7.19 -3.73 -7.85
N ILE A 18 7.95 -4.00 -8.92
CA ILE A 18 9.04 -4.98 -8.91
C ILE A 18 10.35 -4.22 -9.02
N ALA A 19 11.24 -4.48 -8.10
CA ALA A 19 12.54 -3.86 -8.07
C ALA A 19 13.65 -4.90 -7.89
N GLU A 20 14.82 -4.58 -8.44
CA GLU A 20 16.05 -5.36 -8.27
C GLU A 20 17.02 -4.58 -7.40
N SER A 21 17.48 -5.21 -6.32
CA SER A 21 18.48 -4.61 -5.44
C SER A 21 19.86 -4.75 -6.05
N LYS A 22 20.54 -3.61 -6.25
CA LYS A 22 21.95 -3.60 -6.68
C LYS A 22 22.90 -3.49 -5.48
N THR A 23 22.46 -2.79 -4.45
CA THR A 23 23.14 -2.61 -3.16
C THR A 23 22.09 -2.30 -2.11
N ASN A 24 22.44 -2.29 -0.82
CA ASN A 24 21.51 -1.95 0.25
C ASN A 24 20.89 -0.53 0.16
N ALA A 25 21.34 0.32 -0.76
CA ALA A 25 20.89 1.70 -0.90
C ALA A 25 20.23 2.02 -2.25
N PHE A 26 20.35 1.15 -3.27
CA PHE A 26 19.86 1.47 -4.61
C PHE A 26 19.03 0.33 -5.18
N PHE A 27 17.81 0.68 -5.61
CA PHE A 27 16.89 -0.21 -6.30
C PHE A 27 16.72 0.24 -7.75
N ASN A 28 16.70 -0.74 -8.66
CA ASN A 28 16.28 -0.53 -10.03
C ASN A 28 14.85 -1.03 -10.20
N ILE A 29 13.92 -0.13 -10.54
CA ILE A 29 12.52 -0.52 -10.78
C ILE A 29 12.46 -1.23 -12.13
N LEU A 30 12.05 -2.49 -12.11
CA LEU A 30 11.89 -3.33 -13.30
C LEU A 30 10.48 -3.25 -13.87
N ALA A 31 9.47 -3.12 -13.00
CA ALA A 31 8.07 -2.99 -13.41
C ALA A 31 7.27 -2.20 -12.37
N LYS A 32 6.29 -1.44 -12.86
CA LYS A 32 5.29 -0.77 -12.01
C LYS A 32 3.93 -0.91 -12.69
N ARG A 33 2.93 -1.33 -11.93
CA ARG A 33 1.53 -1.39 -12.35
C ARG A 33 0.66 -0.78 -11.27
N VAL A 34 -0.33 -0.01 -11.68
CA VAL A 34 -1.41 0.50 -10.83
C VAL A 34 -2.71 0.17 -11.55
N VAL A 35 -3.58 -0.54 -10.88
CA VAL A 35 -4.87 -0.98 -11.44
C VAL A 35 -5.96 -0.49 -10.50
N PRO A 36 -6.95 0.28 -10.99
CA PRO A 36 -8.10 0.64 -10.21
C PRO A 36 -8.84 -0.62 -9.74
N VAL A 37 -9.25 -0.61 -8.47
CA VAL A 37 -10.14 -1.59 -7.87
C VAL A 37 -11.21 -0.83 -7.10
N ASP A 38 -12.39 -1.40 -6.95
CA ASP A 38 -13.52 -0.70 -6.35
C ASP A 38 -13.90 -1.33 -4.99
N LEU A 39 -12.87 -1.68 -4.21
CA LEU A 39 -13.07 -2.32 -2.89
C LEU A 39 -13.80 -1.41 -1.91
N GLY A 40 -13.61 -0.09 -2.01
CA GLY A 40 -14.22 0.89 -1.12
C GLY A 40 -15.68 1.25 -1.43
N LYS A 41 -16.22 0.79 -2.57
CA LYS A 41 -17.58 1.12 -2.96
C LYS A 41 -18.62 0.66 -1.92
N ASP A 42 -19.44 1.58 -1.47
CA ASP A 42 -20.46 1.37 -0.43
C ASP A 42 -19.91 0.91 0.94
N LEU A 43 -18.57 0.92 1.13
CA LEU A 43 -17.96 0.47 2.37
C LEU A 43 -18.40 1.28 3.59
N GLU A 44 -18.60 2.60 3.41
CA GLU A 44 -19.08 3.49 4.47
C GLU A 44 -20.47 3.10 5.00
N LYS A 45 -21.32 2.52 4.13
CA LYS A 45 -22.68 2.10 4.49
C LYS A 45 -22.70 0.71 5.08
N ASP A 46 -22.03 -0.22 4.42
CA ASP A 46 -22.17 -1.66 4.69
C ASP A 46 -21.10 -2.17 5.66
N HIS A 47 -19.95 -1.51 5.75
CA HIS A 47 -18.74 -1.95 6.47
C HIS A 47 -18.25 -3.35 6.07
N PHE A 48 -18.62 -3.82 4.87
CA PHE A 48 -18.23 -5.11 4.31
C PHE A 48 -17.81 -4.98 2.86
N LEU A 49 -16.76 -5.69 2.48
CA LEU A 49 -16.40 -5.89 1.08
C LEU A 49 -17.45 -6.82 0.43
N LYS A 50 -17.99 -6.40 -0.72
CA LYS A 50 -18.95 -7.21 -1.48
C LYS A 50 -18.24 -8.29 -2.30
N ARG A 51 -18.91 -9.40 -2.52
CA ARG A 51 -18.34 -10.55 -3.23
C ARG A 51 -17.75 -10.17 -4.59
N GLY A 52 -18.49 -9.41 -5.40
CA GLY A 52 -18.01 -8.97 -6.72
C GLY A 52 -16.73 -8.15 -6.64
N GLN A 53 -16.65 -7.20 -5.70
CA GLN A 53 -15.46 -6.38 -5.47
C GLN A 53 -14.23 -7.22 -5.08
N ILE A 54 -14.45 -8.23 -4.22
CA ILE A 54 -13.40 -9.19 -3.83
C ILE A 54 -12.91 -9.95 -5.04
N ASP A 55 -13.83 -10.50 -5.85
CA ASP A 55 -13.46 -11.30 -7.02
C ASP A 55 -12.69 -10.46 -8.05
N ASP A 56 -13.14 -9.24 -8.35
CA ASP A 56 -12.45 -8.33 -9.26
C ASP A 56 -11.02 -8.01 -8.79
N CYS A 57 -10.86 -7.68 -7.50
CA CYS A 57 -9.55 -7.44 -6.93
C CYS A 57 -8.64 -8.67 -7.00
N ILE A 58 -9.17 -9.85 -6.71
CA ILE A 58 -8.42 -11.11 -6.79
C ILE A 58 -7.96 -11.39 -8.23
N GLU A 59 -8.77 -11.10 -9.24
CA GLU A 59 -8.33 -11.26 -10.65
C GLU A 59 -7.16 -10.33 -10.97
N VAL A 60 -7.15 -9.10 -10.46
CA VAL A 60 -6.00 -8.19 -10.58
C VAL A 60 -4.76 -8.78 -9.89
N LEU A 61 -4.92 -9.28 -8.66
CA LEU A 61 -3.81 -9.87 -7.90
C LEU A 61 -3.26 -11.16 -8.54
N LYS A 62 -4.09 -11.96 -9.20
CA LYS A 62 -3.62 -13.10 -10.02
C LYS A 62 -2.74 -12.64 -11.19
N GLN A 63 -3.09 -11.52 -11.83
CA GLN A 63 -2.23 -10.94 -12.88
C GLN A 63 -0.91 -10.45 -12.30
N PHE A 64 -0.92 -9.89 -11.08
CA PHE A 64 0.30 -9.51 -10.38
C PHE A 64 1.18 -10.71 -10.07
N ARG A 65 0.58 -11.86 -9.64
CA ARG A 65 1.32 -13.10 -9.43
C ARG A 65 2.01 -13.55 -10.71
N LYS A 66 1.28 -13.62 -11.83
CA LYS A 66 1.88 -13.96 -13.12
C LYS A 66 3.05 -13.03 -13.49
N THR A 67 2.89 -11.74 -13.21
CA THR A 67 3.97 -10.76 -13.45
C THR A 67 5.18 -11.04 -12.56
N CYS A 68 4.97 -11.32 -11.26
CA CYS A 68 6.06 -11.70 -10.35
C CYS A 68 6.81 -12.95 -10.84
N ASP A 69 6.07 -13.96 -11.30
CA ASP A 69 6.66 -15.20 -11.83
C ASP A 69 7.49 -14.95 -13.10
N MET A 70 6.99 -14.12 -14.03
CA MET A 70 7.71 -13.71 -15.24
C MET A 70 9.03 -12.98 -14.91
N TYR A 71 9.04 -12.14 -13.89
CA TYR A 71 10.24 -11.43 -13.44
C TYR A 71 11.10 -12.26 -12.49
N LYS A 72 10.70 -13.49 -12.16
CA LYS A 72 11.40 -14.38 -11.21
C LYS A 72 11.68 -13.67 -9.88
N VAL A 73 10.62 -13.12 -9.30
CA VAL A 73 10.68 -12.41 -8.02
C VAL A 73 11.05 -13.39 -6.90
N ASP A 74 12.08 -13.06 -6.12
CA ASP A 74 12.56 -13.88 -5.01
C ASP A 74 11.70 -13.71 -3.75
N ARG A 75 11.24 -12.47 -3.49
CA ARG A 75 10.44 -12.13 -2.31
C ARG A 75 9.31 -11.18 -2.63
N THR A 76 8.17 -11.39 -1.97
CA THR A 76 7.01 -10.50 -2.07
C THR A 76 6.66 -9.92 -0.70
N SER A 77 6.38 -8.61 -0.67
CA SER A 77 5.72 -7.92 0.44
C SER A 77 4.37 -7.42 -0.05
N ALA A 78 3.29 -7.87 0.58
CA ALA A 78 1.95 -7.42 0.26
C ALA A 78 1.32 -6.76 1.48
N ILE A 79 0.82 -5.55 1.29
CA ILE A 79 0.21 -4.75 2.35
C ILE A 79 -1.16 -4.25 1.94
N ALA A 80 -2.00 -3.99 2.94
CA ALA A 80 -3.25 -3.28 2.80
C ALA A 80 -3.23 -1.99 3.63
N THR A 81 -3.62 -0.89 2.99
CA THR A 81 -3.61 0.45 3.59
C THR A 81 -5.03 0.98 3.72
N PHE A 82 -5.89 0.23 4.41
CA PHE A 82 -7.22 0.70 4.77
C PHE A 82 -7.11 1.68 5.94
N LEU A 83 -7.83 2.80 5.86
CA LEU A 83 -7.98 3.67 7.02
C LEU A 83 -8.68 2.91 8.16
N ASN A 84 -8.27 3.18 9.41
CA ASN A 84 -8.79 2.47 10.59
C ASN A 84 -10.32 2.58 10.71
N GLU A 85 -10.88 3.74 10.37
CA GLU A 85 -12.31 4.05 10.44
C GLU A 85 -13.13 3.30 9.37
N ASN A 86 -12.51 3.02 8.22
CA ASN A 86 -13.16 2.38 7.06
C ASN A 86 -12.66 0.94 6.84
N ARG A 87 -12.07 0.32 7.86
CA ARG A 87 -11.61 -1.06 7.75
C ARG A 87 -12.80 -2.02 7.63
N PRO A 88 -12.88 -2.81 6.55
CA PRO A 88 -13.97 -3.77 6.36
C PRO A 88 -13.99 -4.83 7.45
N LYS A 89 -15.18 -5.21 7.93
CA LYS A 89 -15.35 -6.26 8.94
C LYS A 89 -14.90 -7.64 8.44
N ASN A 90 -15.01 -7.90 7.13
CA ASN A 90 -14.62 -9.16 6.50
C ASN A 90 -13.22 -9.10 5.84
N VAL A 91 -12.39 -8.15 6.23
CA VAL A 91 -11.05 -7.98 5.63
C VAL A 91 -10.15 -9.20 5.83
N ILE A 92 -10.26 -9.91 6.96
CA ILE A 92 -9.47 -11.12 7.21
C ILE A 92 -9.84 -12.22 6.23
N SER A 93 -11.15 -12.47 6.03
CA SER A 93 -11.62 -13.45 5.04
C SER A 93 -11.14 -13.10 3.61
N PHE A 94 -11.12 -11.81 3.26
CA PHE A 94 -10.55 -11.35 2.00
C PHE A 94 -9.07 -11.70 1.89
N PHE A 95 -8.27 -11.47 2.94
CA PHE A 95 -6.83 -11.80 2.93
C PHE A 95 -6.57 -13.30 2.83
N ASP A 96 -7.39 -14.11 3.49
CA ASP A 96 -7.33 -15.57 3.37
C ASP A 96 -7.58 -16.01 1.92
N GLU A 97 -8.59 -15.44 1.26
CA GLU A 97 -8.84 -15.70 -0.15
C GLU A 97 -7.69 -15.25 -1.06
N VAL A 98 -7.11 -14.09 -0.81
CA VAL A 98 -5.92 -13.60 -1.54
C VAL A 98 -4.76 -14.57 -1.37
N TYR A 99 -4.54 -15.08 -0.16
CA TYR A 99 -3.50 -16.07 0.07
C TYR A 99 -3.78 -17.37 -0.68
N ILE A 100 -4.97 -17.90 -0.57
CA ILE A 100 -5.36 -19.17 -1.21
C ILE A 100 -5.30 -19.08 -2.74
N ARG A 101 -5.81 -17.98 -3.32
CA ARG A 101 -5.99 -17.84 -4.77
C ARG A 101 -4.80 -17.20 -5.50
N CYS A 102 -3.98 -16.41 -4.79
CA CYS A 102 -2.86 -15.65 -5.37
C CYS A 102 -1.52 -15.93 -4.71
N GLY A 103 -1.48 -16.60 -3.54
CA GLY A 103 -0.26 -16.89 -2.79
C GLY A 103 0.38 -15.67 -2.14
N PHE A 104 -0.34 -14.55 -1.98
CA PHE A 104 0.16 -13.37 -1.29
C PHE A 104 -0.33 -13.33 0.15
N ARG A 105 0.60 -13.23 1.10
CA ARG A 105 0.26 -12.93 2.49
C ARG A 105 0.15 -11.42 2.66
N VAL A 106 -1.07 -10.94 2.84
CA VAL A 106 -1.34 -9.50 3.01
C VAL A 106 -1.30 -9.14 4.49
N SER A 107 -0.53 -8.11 4.82
CA SER A 107 -0.48 -7.52 6.16
C SER A 107 -1.15 -6.15 6.15
N VAL A 108 -1.90 -5.84 7.19
CA VAL A 108 -2.40 -4.47 7.39
C VAL A 108 -1.30 -3.66 8.05
N ILE A 109 -1.02 -2.49 7.52
CA ILE A 109 -0.18 -1.50 8.17
C ILE A 109 -1.04 -0.36 8.71
N ASP A 110 -0.79 0.01 9.95
CA ASP A 110 -1.46 1.12 10.60
C ASP A 110 -0.88 2.48 10.18
N ASN A 111 -1.49 3.55 10.64
CA ASN A 111 -1.04 4.90 10.33
C ASN A 111 0.38 5.18 10.83
N LEU A 112 0.79 4.59 11.95
CA LEU A 112 2.13 4.79 12.50
C LEU A 112 3.20 4.15 11.61
N ALA A 113 2.97 2.91 11.16
CA ALA A 113 3.86 2.23 10.23
C ALA A 113 3.96 2.98 8.89
N GLN A 114 2.82 3.43 8.34
CA GLN A 114 2.80 4.23 7.11
C GLN A 114 3.57 5.56 7.27
N ASN A 115 3.45 6.23 8.42
CA ASN A 115 4.20 7.46 8.72
C ASN A 115 5.70 7.20 8.72
N ASN A 116 6.14 6.10 9.35
CA ASN A 116 7.54 5.71 9.40
C ASN A 116 8.09 5.38 8.02
N ASP A 117 7.33 4.62 7.21
CA ASP A 117 7.73 4.27 5.84
C ASP A 117 7.88 5.52 4.97
N LEU A 118 6.93 6.45 5.05
CA LEU A 118 6.99 7.73 4.35
C LEU A 118 8.22 8.55 4.79
N PHE A 119 8.45 8.66 6.09
CA PHE A 119 9.60 9.39 6.63
C PHE A 119 10.92 8.79 6.15
N VAL A 120 11.10 7.47 6.25
CA VAL A 120 12.28 6.75 5.78
C VAL A 120 12.52 6.98 4.28
N ALA A 121 11.46 6.96 3.47
CA ALA A 121 11.57 7.13 2.03
C ALA A 121 12.11 8.51 1.62
N ILE A 122 11.83 9.55 2.41
CA ILE A 122 12.15 10.94 2.03
C ILE A 122 13.19 11.62 2.91
N GLN A 123 13.60 11.02 4.06
CA GLN A 123 14.51 11.64 5.03
C GLN A 123 15.83 12.12 4.42
N ASN A 124 16.32 11.43 3.37
CA ASN A 124 17.55 11.81 2.68
C ASN A 124 17.35 12.96 1.66
N SER A 125 16.11 13.34 1.39
CA SER A 125 15.73 14.39 0.44
C SER A 125 15.32 15.69 1.14
N ILE A 126 15.31 15.71 2.48
CA ILE A 126 14.90 16.86 3.28
C ILE A 126 16.11 17.46 4.01
N ASP A 127 16.40 18.75 3.76
CA ASP A 127 17.58 19.43 4.28
C ASP A 127 17.31 20.29 5.53
N GLY A 128 16.08 20.55 5.88
CA GLY A 128 15.69 21.44 6.97
C GLY A 128 15.88 20.85 8.37
N ALA A 129 16.14 21.71 9.36
CA ALA A 129 16.09 21.29 10.77
C ALA A 129 14.67 20.92 11.23
N LYS A 130 13.65 21.53 10.62
CA LYS A 130 12.22 21.19 10.78
C LYS A 130 11.56 21.20 9.42
N ASN A 131 10.74 20.22 9.14
CA ASN A 131 10.02 20.05 7.88
C ASN A 131 8.55 19.70 8.14
N LEU A 132 7.69 20.11 7.21
CA LEU A 132 6.33 19.64 7.12
C LEU A 132 6.20 18.86 5.81
N ILE A 133 5.86 17.59 5.94
CA ILE A 133 5.60 16.68 4.81
C ILE A 133 4.10 16.58 4.66
N CYS A 134 3.61 16.81 3.46
CA CYS A 134 2.20 16.64 3.11
C CYS A 134 2.11 15.54 2.04
N GLN A 135 1.44 14.44 2.37
CA GLN A 135 1.04 13.39 1.42
C GLN A 135 -0.45 13.49 1.18
N ILE A 136 -0.83 13.54 -0.10
CA ILE A 136 -2.23 13.55 -0.52
C ILE A 136 -2.50 12.25 -1.24
N ASP A 137 -3.38 11.43 -0.66
CA ASP A 137 -3.88 10.18 -1.24
C ASP A 137 -5.34 10.36 -1.71
N PHE A 138 -5.92 9.33 -2.29
CA PHE A 138 -7.28 9.41 -2.84
C PHE A 138 -8.36 9.69 -1.79
N ASP A 139 -8.18 9.18 -0.57
CA ASP A 139 -9.15 9.24 0.53
C ASP A 139 -8.57 9.88 1.80
N SER A 140 -7.35 10.38 1.76
CA SER A 140 -6.72 10.96 2.94
C SER A 140 -5.67 12.01 2.63
N VAL A 141 -5.49 12.92 3.57
CA VAL A 141 -4.35 13.84 3.63
C VAL A 141 -3.58 13.56 4.90
N ARG A 142 -2.29 13.29 4.75
CA ARG A 142 -1.37 13.00 5.83
C ARG A 142 -0.37 14.14 5.98
N LEU A 143 -0.24 14.66 7.20
CA LEU A 143 0.75 15.68 7.55
C LEU A 143 1.71 15.11 8.57
N LEU A 144 3.02 15.18 8.28
CA LEU A 144 4.09 14.82 9.22
C LEU A 144 4.96 16.04 9.49
N GLN A 145 5.04 16.41 10.75
CA GLN A 145 6.05 17.36 11.22
C GLN A 145 7.30 16.56 11.62
N THR A 146 8.43 16.87 11.00
CA THR A 146 9.65 16.09 11.19
C THR A 146 10.85 17.00 11.47
N ASN A 147 11.90 16.39 12.04
CA ASN A 147 13.26 16.89 11.97
C ASN A 147 14.12 15.88 11.17
N ARG A 148 15.42 16.10 11.08
CA ARG A 148 16.34 15.21 10.34
C ARG A 148 16.34 13.76 10.81
N ARG A 149 15.89 13.45 12.02
CA ARG A 149 16.03 12.14 12.65
C ARG A 149 14.70 11.48 13.02
N ASN A 150 13.68 12.30 13.26
CA ASN A 150 12.44 11.81 13.89
C ASN A 150 11.19 12.50 13.32
N ILE A 151 10.09 11.78 13.35
CA ILE A 151 8.75 12.34 13.28
C ILE A 151 8.45 12.99 14.64
N LEU A 152 8.11 14.27 14.63
CA LEU A 152 7.77 15.04 15.84
C LEU A 152 6.28 14.99 16.13
N ASN A 153 5.46 15.04 15.08
CA ASN A 153 4.03 14.98 15.15
C ASN A 153 3.45 14.46 13.84
N SER A 154 2.27 13.88 13.87
CA SER A 154 1.57 13.43 12.68
C SER A 154 0.06 13.53 12.85
N VAL A 155 -0.63 13.84 11.76
CA VAL A 155 -2.08 13.79 11.67
C VAL A 155 -2.50 13.25 10.31
N VAL A 156 -3.57 12.46 10.31
CA VAL A 156 -4.21 11.95 9.09
C VAL A 156 -5.64 12.45 9.08
N TYR A 157 -6.01 13.11 8.01
CA TYR A 157 -7.38 13.54 7.77
C TYR A 157 -8.03 12.56 6.80
N PRO A 158 -9.20 11.98 7.14
CA PRO A 158 -9.89 11.01 6.28
C PRO A 158 -10.71 11.71 5.18
N PHE A 159 -10.06 12.56 4.41
CA PHE A 159 -10.62 13.17 3.22
C PHE A 159 -9.55 13.31 2.13
N GLY A 160 -9.94 13.16 0.90
CA GLY A 160 -9.06 13.28 -0.26
C GLY A 160 -9.86 13.66 -1.52
N PRO A 161 -9.23 13.68 -2.69
CA PRO A 161 -9.88 14.05 -3.95
C PRO A 161 -11.09 13.20 -4.34
N LEU A 162 -11.24 12.01 -3.75
CA LEU A 162 -12.37 11.09 -4.02
C LEU A 162 -13.28 10.87 -2.79
N SER A 163 -13.12 11.63 -1.74
CA SER A 163 -13.99 11.59 -0.55
C SER A 163 -15.17 12.58 -0.66
#